data_7031a0aedd746cdf1e69d4a98e1f247c
#
_entry.id   7031a0aedd746cdf1e69d4a98e1f247c
#
_cell.length_a   1.000
_cell.length_b   1.000
_cell.length_c   1.000
_cell.angle_alpha   90.00
_cell.angle_beta   90.00
_cell.angle_gamma   90.00
#
_symmetry.space_group_name_H-M   'P 1'
#
loop_
_entity.id
_entity.type
_entity.pdbx_description
1 polymer ?
#
loop_
_entity_poly.entity_id
_entity_poly.type
_entity_poly.pdbx_seq_one_letter_code
_entity_poly.pdbx_strand_id
1 'polypeptide(L)'
;MPISQSIERACRRYEEVQAEGLTLYPILVEEMETFELARPGIDIVQQSLPVAYAVMPLLAAYYKMEYDAMERGEETVGLLSMALLMLALSLRLGRGKPLDERLKAFRCKVDTKDPSRLTAVEFVLHGEELWRITPVQFQYLREIIAAQNGIELTPPEANPELVEAQRELAEMNGGAKLSGEAWERVATVAALEHAEETEIESWPLLKLQTKAKTWQRILGYMTCTIAEARGTQWKRGNPWPSLFYDRVSEGNTALRPVEESTRGMGQA
;
A
#
# COMPACT_ATOMS: atom_id res chain seq x y z
N MET A 1 -10.05 -11.45 6.03
CA MET A 1 -9.39 -12.76 6.29
C MET A 1 -7.91 -12.57 6.04
N PRO A 2 -7.02 -13.00 6.91
CA PRO A 2 -5.60 -12.89 6.62
C PRO A 2 -5.26 -13.69 5.37
N ILE A 3 -4.41 -13.13 4.51
CA ILE A 3 -3.93 -13.82 3.31
C ILE A 3 -3.13 -15.07 3.71
N SER A 4 -3.21 -16.12 2.88
CA SER A 4 -2.50 -17.36 3.17
C SER A 4 -0.98 -17.19 3.06
N GLN A 5 -0.21 -18.02 3.77
CA GLN A 5 1.25 -18.01 3.69
C GLN A 5 1.80 -18.23 2.27
N SER A 6 1.06 -18.99 1.44
CA SER A 6 1.43 -19.19 0.03
C SER A 6 1.33 -17.90 -0.77
N ILE A 7 0.25 -17.13 -0.55
CA ILE A 7 0.05 -15.82 -1.18
C ILE A 7 1.12 -14.82 -0.70
N GLU A 8 1.39 -14.74 0.60
CA GLU A 8 2.47 -13.89 1.11
C GLU A 8 3.82 -14.21 0.48
N ARG A 9 4.11 -15.51 0.30
CA ARG A 9 5.36 -15.94 -0.33
C ARG A 9 5.42 -15.53 -1.80
N ALA A 10 4.32 -15.67 -2.55
CA ALA A 10 4.23 -15.21 -3.94
C ALA A 10 4.43 -13.69 -4.04
N CYS A 11 3.77 -12.91 -3.16
CA CYS A 11 3.96 -11.44 -3.10
C CYS A 11 5.42 -11.06 -2.84
N ARG A 12 6.10 -11.72 -1.89
CA ARG A 12 7.53 -11.47 -1.59
C ARG A 12 8.46 -11.83 -2.76
N ARG A 13 8.04 -12.72 -3.65
CA ARG A 13 8.78 -13.10 -4.87
C ARG A 13 8.40 -12.27 -6.07
N TYR A 14 7.50 -11.30 -5.91
CA TYR A 14 6.99 -10.47 -6.99
C TYR A 14 6.22 -11.26 -8.05
N GLU A 15 5.62 -12.38 -7.67
CA GLU A 15 4.86 -13.26 -8.54
C GLU A 15 3.40 -12.82 -8.63
N GLU A 16 2.72 -13.23 -9.70
CA GLU A 16 1.28 -13.11 -9.82
C GLU A 16 0.56 -13.99 -8.79
N VAL A 17 -0.64 -13.58 -8.38
CA VAL A 17 -1.45 -14.30 -7.40
C VAL A 17 -2.81 -14.62 -7.98
N GLN A 18 -3.21 -15.88 -7.87
CA GLN A 18 -4.57 -16.32 -8.19
C GLN A 18 -5.47 -16.18 -6.97
N ALA A 19 -6.53 -15.37 -7.08
CA ALA A 19 -7.49 -15.15 -6.01
C ALA A 19 -8.89 -14.90 -6.58
N GLU A 20 -9.91 -15.50 -6.00
CA GLU A 20 -11.31 -15.34 -6.43
C GLU A 20 -11.53 -15.62 -7.93
N GLY A 21 -10.72 -16.51 -8.53
CA GLY A 21 -10.72 -16.80 -9.96
C GLY A 21 -9.98 -15.77 -10.82
N LEU A 22 -9.49 -14.69 -10.24
CA LEU A 22 -8.76 -13.62 -10.91
C LEU A 22 -7.24 -13.79 -10.76
N THR A 23 -6.50 -13.35 -11.76
CA THR A 23 -5.04 -13.20 -11.67
C THR A 23 -4.70 -11.76 -11.31
N LEU A 24 -4.12 -11.55 -10.13
CA LEU A 24 -3.60 -10.27 -9.70
C LEU A 24 -2.11 -10.19 -9.99
N TYR A 25 -1.71 -9.14 -10.64
CA TYR A 25 -0.32 -8.86 -11.01
C TYR A 25 0.27 -7.78 -10.09
N PRO A 26 1.55 -7.89 -9.72
CA PRO A 26 2.25 -6.77 -9.10
C PRO A 26 2.28 -5.58 -10.06
N ILE A 27 2.05 -4.39 -9.54
CA ILE A 27 2.05 -3.15 -10.32
C ILE A 27 3.50 -2.80 -10.66
N LEU A 28 3.74 -2.36 -11.90
CA LEU A 28 5.07 -2.05 -12.40
C LEU A 28 5.46 -0.60 -12.11
N VAL A 29 6.75 -0.34 -12.10
CA VAL A 29 7.31 0.99 -11.87
C VAL A 29 6.86 2.00 -12.92
N GLU A 30 6.69 1.59 -14.18
CA GLU A 30 6.14 2.46 -15.24
C GLU A 30 4.73 3.00 -14.94
N GLU A 31 3.97 2.37 -14.04
CA GLU A 31 2.64 2.79 -13.62
C GLU A 31 2.64 3.49 -12.25
N MET A 32 3.80 3.86 -11.73
CA MET A 32 3.99 4.38 -10.38
C MET A 32 3.18 5.64 -10.10
N GLU A 33 3.10 6.58 -11.04
CA GLU A 33 2.30 7.81 -10.88
C GLU A 33 0.80 7.48 -10.72
N THR A 34 0.31 6.58 -11.56
CA THR A 34 -1.09 6.10 -11.48
C THR A 34 -1.33 5.35 -10.18
N PHE A 35 -0.36 4.56 -9.72
CA PHE A 35 -0.43 3.85 -8.45
C PHE A 35 -0.52 4.81 -7.26
N GLU A 36 0.31 5.85 -7.20
CA GLU A 36 0.27 6.83 -6.10
C GLU A 36 -1.07 7.59 -6.07
N LEU A 37 -1.64 7.91 -7.25
CA LEU A 37 -2.97 8.48 -7.35
C LEU A 37 -4.08 7.53 -6.86
N ALA A 38 -3.96 6.24 -7.18
CA ALA A 38 -4.96 5.22 -6.83
C ALA A 38 -4.83 4.72 -5.38
N ARG A 39 -3.67 4.87 -4.76
CA ARG A 39 -3.31 4.34 -3.45
C ARG A 39 -4.30 4.67 -2.34
N PRO A 40 -4.84 5.91 -2.20
CA PRO A 40 -5.83 6.22 -1.17
C PRO A 40 -7.09 5.33 -1.24
N GLY A 41 -7.43 4.81 -2.42
CA GLY A 41 -8.56 3.89 -2.59
C GLY A 41 -8.43 2.56 -1.85
N ILE A 42 -7.21 2.16 -1.44
CA ILE A 42 -6.98 0.92 -0.67
C ILE A 42 -6.26 1.15 0.66
N ASP A 43 -5.54 2.25 0.84
CA ASP A 43 -4.73 2.53 2.04
C ASP A 43 -5.53 3.19 3.17
N ILE A 44 -6.79 3.56 2.94
CA ILE A 44 -7.62 4.23 3.93
C ILE A 44 -7.89 3.33 5.15
N VAL A 45 -7.84 3.92 6.33
CA VAL A 45 -8.24 3.26 7.57
C VAL A 45 -9.76 3.27 7.63
N GLN A 46 -10.41 2.10 7.54
CA GLN A 46 -11.87 2.00 7.47
C GLN A 46 -12.56 2.67 8.67
N GLN A 47 -11.94 2.62 9.86
CA GLN A 47 -12.45 3.25 11.08
C GLN A 47 -12.38 4.79 11.05
N SER A 48 -11.58 5.37 10.16
CA SER A 48 -11.55 6.83 9.98
C SER A 48 -12.72 7.35 9.16
N LEU A 49 -13.49 6.46 8.53
CA LEU A 49 -14.73 6.83 7.85
C LEU A 49 -15.83 7.17 8.88
N PRO A 50 -16.78 8.04 8.52
CA PRO A 50 -17.95 8.29 9.37
C PRO A 50 -18.64 6.97 9.72
N VAL A 51 -19.16 6.86 10.95
CA VAL A 51 -19.70 5.61 11.53
C VAL A 51 -20.69 4.88 10.60
N ALA A 52 -21.52 5.65 9.89
CA ALA A 52 -22.51 5.08 8.96
C ALA A 52 -21.89 4.25 7.83
N TYR A 53 -20.65 4.55 7.43
CA TYR A 53 -19.92 3.88 6.35
C TYR A 53 -18.87 2.89 6.89
N ALA A 54 -18.31 3.14 8.07
CA ALA A 54 -17.25 2.33 8.66
C ALA A 54 -17.65 0.86 8.90
N VAL A 55 -18.95 0.58 9.06
CA VAL A 55 -19.51 -0.77 9.27
C VAL A 55 -19.76 -1.54 7.97
N MET A 56 -19.63 -0.89 6.81
CA MET A 56 -19.88 -1.48 5.50
C MET A 56 -18.57 -2.03 4.89
N PRO A 57 -18.63 -3.03 4.00
CA PRO A 57 -17.49 -3.37 3.17
C PRO A 57 -16.98 -2.14 2.41
N LEU A 58 -15.67 -1.94 2.37
CA LEU A 58 -15.02 -0.68 1.95
C LEU A 58 -15.52 -0.14 0.59
N LEU A 59 -15.62 -1.01 -0.42
CA LEU A 59 -16.10 -0.62 -1.76
C LEU A 59 -17.56 -0.15 -1.73
N ALA A 60 -18.40 -0.77 -0.91
CA ALA A 60 -19.79 -0.35 -0.72
C ALA A 60 -19.89 0.97 0.04
N ALA A 61 -19.01 1.18 1.03
CA ALA A 61 -18.89 2.44 1.77
C ALA A 61 -18.53 3.60 0.82
N TYR A 62 -17.54 3.42 -0.05
CA TYR A 62 -17.13 4.43 -1.02
C TYR A 62 -18.27 4.79 -1.98
N TYR A 63 -18.92 3.78 -2.55
CA TYR A 63 -20.05 4.00 -3.44
C TYR A 63 -21.17 4.80 -2.75
N LYS A 64 -21.52 4.38 -1.52
CA LYS A 64 -22.57 5.07 -0.75
C LYS A 64 -22.18 6.50 -0.40
N MET A 65 -20.94 6.75 -0.02
CA MET A 65 -20.45 8.12 0.26
C MET A 65 -20.56 9.01 -0.98
N GLU A 66 -20.16 8.52 -2.14
CA GLU A 66 -20.25 9.27 -3.39
C GLU A 66 -21.73 9.50 -3.81
N TYR A 67 -22.57 8.47 -3.64
CA TYR A 67 -24.01 8.58 -3.88
C TYR A 67 -24.65 9.64 -2.98
N ASP A 68 -24.40 9.60 -1.67
CA ASP A 68 -24.94 10.53 -0.69
C ASP A 68 -24.41 11.97 -0.92
N ALA A 69 -23.16 12.14 -1.35
CA ALA A 69 -22.60 13.44 -1.71
C ALA A 69 -23.26 14.01 -2.98
N MET A 70 -23.47 13.18 -3.99
CA MET A 70 -24.16 13.57 -5.22
C MET A 70 -25.62 14.01 -4.94
N GLU A 71 -26.34 13.28 -4.07
CA GLU A 71 -27.71 13.66 -3.66
C GLU A 71 -27.74 15.01 -2.94
N ARG A 72 -26.67 15.37 -2.21
CA ARG A 72 -26.54 16.68 -1.54
C ARG A 72 -25.95 17.78 -2.43
N GLY A 73 -25.53 17.44 -3.67
CA GLY A 73 -24.84 18.39 -4.55
C GLY A 73 -23.45 18.78 -4.08
N GLU A 74 -22.78 17.90 -3.32
CA GLU A 74 -21.43 18.09 -2.79
C GLU A 74 -20.38 17.43 -3.73
N GLU A 75 -19.17 17.98 -3.72
CA GLU A 75 -18.05 17.35 -4.43
C GLU A 75 -17.62 16.04 -3.72
N THR A 76 -17.25 15.04 -4.52
CA THR A 76 -16.79 13.75 -4.00
C THR A 76 -15.27 13.68 -3.98
N VAL A 77 -14.72 12.93 -3.03
CA VAL A 77 -13.25 12.69 -2.94
C VAL A 77 -12.77 11.69 -4.01
N GLY A 78 -13.68 10.97 -4.68
CA GLY A 78 -13.35 10.00 -5.72
C GLY A 78 -12.70 8.70 -5.20
N LEU A 79 -12.94 8.32 -3.94
CA LEU A 79 -12.37 7.10 -3.34
C LEU A 79 -12.77 5.82 -4.08
N LEU A 80 -14.00 5.76 -4.59
CA LEU A 80 -14.45 4.64 -5.41
C LEU A 80 -13.61 4.55 -6.69
N SER A 81 -13.43 5.65 -7.39
CA SER A 81 -12.63 5.71 -8.61
C SER A 81 -11.17 5.32 -8.35
N MET A 82 -10.59 5.76 -7.23
CA MET A 82 -9.24 5.36 -6.82
C MET A 82 -9.14 3.86 -6.54
N ALA A 83 -10.12 3.27 -5.84
CA ALA A 83 -10.18 1.84 -5.57
C ALA A 83 -10.32 1.01 -6.86
N LEU A 84 -11.17 1.44 -7.79
CA LEU A 84 -11.34 0.79 -9.09
C LEU A 84 -10.09 0.94 -9.97
N LEU A 85 -9.41 2.09 -9.92
CA LEU A 85 -8.15 2.29 -10.62
C LEU A 85 -7.06 1.37 -10.10
N MET A 86 -6.94 1.20 -8.77
CA MET A 86 -6.01 0.24 -8.18
C MET A 86 -6.31 -1.20 -8.62
N LEU A 87 -7.58 -1.56 -8.68
CA LEU A 87 -8.00 -2.85 -9.20
C LEU A 87 -7.64 -3.00 -10.69
N ALA A 88 -7.84 -1.96 -11.50
CA ALA A 88 -7.45 -1.94 -12.92
C ALA A 88 -5.96 -2.17 -13.12
N LEU A 89 -5.12 -1.51 -12.31
CA LEU A 89 -3.66 -1.69 -12.33
C LEU A 89 -3.28 -3.14 -12.02
N SER A 90 -3.85 -3.71 -10.94
CA SER A 90 -3.55 -5.08 -10.52
C SER A 90 -4.07 -6.14 -11.47
N LEU A 91 -5.13 -5.87 -12.22
CA LEU A 91 -5.66 -6.74 -13.28
C LEU A 91 -5.07 -6.45 -14.66
N ARG A 92 -4.19 -5.45 -14.78
CA ARG A 92 -3.65 -4.93 -16.05
C ARG A 92 -4.72 -4.50 -17.05
N LEU A 93 -5.88 -4.04 -16.54
CA LEU A 93 -6.96 -3.54 -17.39
C LEU A 93 -6.60 -2.19 -17.99
N GLY A 94 -6.73 -2.09 -19.31
CA GLY A 94 -6.49 -0.84 -20.02
C GLY A 94 -5.07 -0.30 -19.90
N ARG A 95 -4.06 -1.17 -19.72
CA ARG A 95 -2.64 -0.76 -19.69
C ARG A 95 -2.30 0.12 -20.90
N GLY A 96 -1.61 1.23 -20.67
CA GLY A 96 -1.29 2.21 -21.70
C GLY A 96 -2.44 3.14 -22.10
N LYS A 97 -3.65 2.99 -21.53
CA LYS A 97 -4.78 3.88 -21.76
C LYS A 97 -4.86 5.00 -20.72
N PRO A 98 -5.48 6.16 -21.05
CA PRO A 98 -5.78 7.20 -20.09
C PRO A 98 -6.63 6.69 -18.92
N LEU A 99 -6.54 7.36 -17.76
CA LEU A 99 -7.20 6.96 -16.52
C LEU A 99 -8.72 6.84 -16.65
N ASP A 100 -9.35 7.77 -17.35
CA ASP A 100 -10.79 7.81 -17.60
C ASP A 100 -11.26 6.63 -18.46
N GLU A 101 -10.43 6.15 -19.39
CA GLU A 101 -10.73 4.95 -20.18
C GLU A 101 -10.59 3.67 -19.36
N ARG A 102 -9.62 3.61 -18.43
CA ARG A 102 -9.48 2.48 -17.51
C ARG A 102 -10.69 2.37 -16.58
N LEU A 103 -11.18 3.50 -16.06
CA LEU A 103 -12.36 3.54 -15.19
C LEU A 103 -13.67 3.18 -15.93
N LYS A 104 -13.81 3.53 -17.20
CA LYS A 104 -14.95 3.12 -18.04
C LYS A 104 -15.08 1.60 -18.24
N ALA A 105 -14.02 0.83 -17.95
CA ALA A 105 -14.07 -0.63 -17.97
C ALA A 105 -14.99 -1.19 -16.87
N PHE A 106 -15.25 -0.43 -15.81
CA PHE A 106 -16.04 -0.87 -14.67
C PHE A 106 -17.48 -0.37 -14.74
N ARG A 107 -18.40 -1.23 -14.31
CA ARG A 107 -19.83 -0.89 -14.18
C ARG A 107 -20.30 -1.26 -12.76
N CYS A 108 -20.76 -0.25 -12.02
CA CYS A 108 -21.36 -0.47 -10.71
C CYS A 108 -22.76 -1.08 -10.86
N LYS A 109 -23.01 -2.19 -10.21
CA LYS A 109 -24.34 -2.80 -10.08
C LYS A 109 -24.90 -2.47 -8.72
N VAL A 110 -26.10 -1.94 -8.71
CA VAL A 110 -26.79 -1.52 -7.49
C VAL A 110 -28.02 -2.37 -7.22
N ASP A 111 -28.53 -2.31 -6.02
CA ASP A 111 -29.78 -2.95 -5.66
C ASP A 111 -30.94 -2.20 -6.36
N THR A 112 -31.87 -2.95 -6.92
CA THR A 112 -33.04 -2.39 -7.63
C THR A 112 -34.00 -1.64 -6.70
N LYS A 113 -33.98 -1.98 -5.39
CA LYS A 113 -34.85 -1.37 -4.37
C LYS A 113 -34.13 -0.21 -3.65
N ASP A 114 -32.82 -0.22 -3.62
CA ASP A 114 -32.00 0.79 -2.97
C ASP A 114 -30.80 1.16 -3.87
N PRO A 115 -30.94 2.20 -4.72
CA PRO A 115 -29.86 2.63 -5.61
C PRO A 115 -28.57 3.08 -4.90
N SER A 116 -28.65 3.40 -3.60
CA SER A 116 -27.46 3.76 -2.80
C SER A 116 -26.62 2.53 -2.39
N ARG A 117 -27.13 1.31 -2.64
CA ARG A 117 -26.49 0.06 -2.24
C ARG A 117 -25.77 -0.60 -3.40
N LEU A 118 -24.44 -0.58 -3.40
CA LEU A 118 -23.60 -1.33 -4.33
C LEU A 118 -23.69 -2.83 -4.05
N THR A 119 -24.06 -3.62 -5.06
CA THR A 119 -24.09 -5.09 -4.97
C THR A 119 -22.86 -5.75 -5.57
N ALA A 120 -22.35 -5.18 -6.66
CA ALA A 120 -21.13 -5.66 -7.31
C ALA A 120 -20.54 -4.60 -8.25
N VAL A 121 -19.29 -4.83 -8.64
CA VAL A 121 -18.64 -4.15 -9.77
C VAL A 121 -18.42 -5.18 -10.87
N GLU A 122 -18.86 -4.86 -12.08
CA GLU A 122 -18.69 -5.69 -13.29
C GLU A 122 -17.62 -5.08 -14.20
N PHE A 123 -16.84 -5.92 -14.83
CA PHE A 123 -15.83 -5.54 -15.82
C PHE A 123 -15.57 -6.71 -16.78
N VAL A 124 -14.96 -6.41 -17.94
CA VAL A 124 -14.63 -7.42 -18.93
C VAL A 124 -13.13 -7.67 -18.92
N LEU A 125 -12.73 -8.93 -18.73
CA LEU A 125 -11.35 -9.40 -18.85
C LEU A 125 -11.14 -10.00 -20.24
N HIS A 126 -9.97 -9.72 -20.83
CA HIS A 126 -9.51 -10.28 -22.12
C HIS A 126 -10.50 -10.14 -23.30
N GLY A 127 -11.42 -9.15 -23.20
CA GLY A 127 -12.32 -8.78 -24.30
C GLY A 127 -13.62 -9.59 -24.40
N GLU A 128 -13.78 -10.69 -23.66
CA GLU A 128 -14.95 -11.59 -23.83
C GLU A 128 -15.61 -12.01 -22.52
N GLU A 129 -14.89 -12.11 -21.41
CA GLU A 129 -15.42 -12.67 -20.17
C GLU A 129 -15.88 -11.56 -19.21
N LEU A 130 -17.19 -11.58 -18.89
CA LEU A 130 -17.77 -10.65 -17.90
C LEU A 130 -17.49 -11.17 -16.48
N TRP A 131 -16.72 -10.42 -15.75
CA TRP A 131 -16.41 -10.67 -14.35
C TRP A 131 -17.23 -9.81 -13.43
N ARG A 132 -17.45 -10.33 -12.23
CA ARG A 132 -18.18 -9.63 -11.16
C ARG A 132 -17.47 -9.80 -9.84
N ILE A 133 -17.21 -8.68 -9.16
CA ILE A 133 -16.61 -8.63 -7.82
C ILE A 133 -17.63 -7.99 -6.87
N THR A 134 -17.97 -8.68 -5.79
CA THR A 134 -18.76 -8.12 -4.71
C THR A 134 -17.91 -7.25 -3.79
N PRO A 135 -18.50 -6.31 -3.02
CA PRO A 135 -17.75 -5.52 -2.04
C PRO A 135 -16.98 -6.36 -1.00
N VAL A 136 -17.48 -7.55 -0.65
CA VAL A 136 -16.80 -8.47 0.29
C VAL A 136 -15.57 -9.11 -0.37
N GLN A 137 -15.69 -9.57 -1.62
CA GLN A 137 -14.55 -10.11 -2.36
C GLN A 137 -13.47 -9.04 -2.57
N PHE A 138 -13.86 -7.79 -2.85
CA PHE A 138 -12.91 -6.69 -2.96
C PHE A 138 -12.08 -6.51 -1.68
N GLN A 139 -12.65 -6.70 -0.51
CA GLN A 139 -11.92 -6.61 0.76
C GLN A 139 -10.74 -7.60 0.80
N TYR A 140 -10.95 -8.82 0.33
CA TYR A 140 -9.90 -9.83 0.26
C TYR A 140 -8.86 -9.52 -0.83
N LEU A 141 -9.32 -9.09 -2.01
CA LEU A 141 -8.42 -8.67 -3.09
C LEU A 141 -7.56 -7.48 -2.67
N ARG A 142 -8.12 -6.53 -1.90
CA ARG A 142 -7.41 -5.38 -1.33
C ARG A 142 -6.20 -5.80 -0.50
N GLU A 143 -6.35 -6.81 0.36
CA GLU A 143 -5.25 -7.32 1.18
C GLU A 143 -4.11 -7.89 0.32
N ILE A 144 -4.45 -8.61 -0.74
CA ILE A 144 -3.46 -9.16 -1.68
C ILE A 144 -2.77 -8.04 -2.48
N ILE A 145 -3.55 -7.11 -3.03
CA ILE A 145 -3.02 -5.96 -3.78
C ILE A 145 -2.06 -5.14 -2.91
N ALA A 146 -2.43 -4.90 -1.66
CA ALA A 146 -1.59 -4.19 -0.71
C ALA A 146 -0.27 -4.95 -0.47
N ALA A 147 -0.34 -6.26 -0.21
CA ALA A 147 0.85 -7.09 0.02
C ALA A 147 1.77 -7.17 -1.21
N GLN A 148 1.21 -7.28 -2.43
CA GLN A 148 1.99 -7.30 -3.66
C GLN A 148 2.74 -6.00 -3.94
N ASN A 149 2.23 -4.87 -3.42
CA ASN A 149 2.76 -3.55 -3.72
C ASN A 149 3.37 -2.84 -2.50
N GLY A 150 3.57 -3.58 -1.39
CA GLY A 150 4.24 -3.05 -0.20
C GLY A 150 3.45 -1.98 0.55
N ILE A 151 2.12 -2.02 0.48
CA ILE A 151 1.24 -1.15 1.27
C ILE A 151 0.94 -1.87 2.59
N GLU A 152 1.29 -1.24 3.70
CA GLU A 152 0.96 -1.74 5.03
C GLU A 152 -0.45 -1.27 5.39
N LEU A 153 -1.41 -2.19 5.34
CA LEU A 153 -2.78 -1.89 5.76
C LEU A 153 -2.87 -1.84 7.28
N THR A 154 -3.51 -0.80 7.79
CA THR A 154 -3.79 -0.70 9.23
C THR A 154 -4.77 -1.79 9.64
N PRO A 155 -4.45 -2.61 10.66
CA PRO A 155 -5.37 -3.62 11.16
C PRO A 155 -6.71 -3.00 11.62
N PRO A 156 -7.85 -3.65 11.38
CA PRO A 156 -9.16 -3.13 11.76
C PRO A 156 -9.35 -2.98 13.28
N GLU A 157 -8.51 -3.62 14.07
CA GLU A 157 -8.52 -3.57 15.55
C GLU A 157 -7.66 -2.43 16.11
N ALA A 158 -6.89 -1.74 15.24
CA ALA A 158 -6.04 -0.65 15.68
C ALA A 158 -6.89 0.55 16.13
N ASN A 159 -6.58 1.11 17.31
CA ASN A 159 -7.22 2.33 17.75
C ASN A 159 -6.83 3.49 16.81
N PRO A 160 -7.80 4.17 16.16
CA PRO A 160 -7.52 5.24 15.20
C PRO A 160 -6.63 6.35 15.77
N GLU A 161 -6.85 6.74 17.03
CA GLU A 161 -6.07 7.77 17.72
C GLU A 161 -4.60 7.37 17.89
N LEU A 162 -4.33 6.06 18.16
CA LEU A 162 -2.96 5.56 18.25
C LEU A 162 -2.29 5.52 16.88
N VAL A 163 -3.03 5.18 15.82
CA VAL A 163 -2.51 5.17 14.46
C VAL A 163 -2.14 6.58 14.02
N GLU A 164 -2.99 7.57 14.32
CA GLU A 164 -2.74 8.96 13.98
C GLU A 164 -1.56 9.53 14.80
N ALA A 165 -1.51 9.28 16.09
CA ALA A 165 -0.39 9.66 16.94
C ALA A 165 0.94 9.01 16.49
N GLN A 166 0.92 7.76 16.05
CA GLN A 166 2.10 7.10 15.49
C GLN A 166 2.56 7.70 14.17
N ARG A 167 1.61 8.07 13.31
CA ARG A 167 1.89 8.76 12.06
C ARG A 167 2.53 10.12 12.30
N GLU A 168 1.96 10.92 13.21
CA GLU A 168 2.52 12.20 13.62
C GLU A 168 3.92 12.05 14.25
N LEU A 169 4.11 11.04 15.09
CA LEU A 169 5.39 10.75 15.72
C LEU A 169 6.44 10.31 14.70
N ALA A 170 6.05 9.53 13.70
CA ALA A 170 6.92 9.14 12.59
C ALA A 170 7.29 10.34 11.71
N GLU A 171 6.36 11.26 11.50
CA GLU A 171 6.61 12.52 10.79
C GLU A 171 7.53 13.46 11.59
N MET A 172 7.32 13.60 12.89
CA MET A 172 8.16 14.41 13.79
C MET A 172 9.56 13.84 13.96
N ASN A 173 9.72 12.52 14.05
CA ASN A 173 11.02 11.87 14.19
C ASN A 173 11.83 11.82 12.88
N GLY A 174 11.35 12.50 11.82
CA GLY A 174 12.03 12.48 10.54
C GLY A 174 12.15 11.06 10.03
N GLY A 175 11.11 10.24 10.26
CA GLY A 175 10.99 8.95 9.59
C GLY A 175 11.31 9.22 8.14
N ALA A 176 12.37 8.59 7.62
CA ALA A 176 12.91 8.90 6.31
C ALA A 176 11.78 8.74 5.28
N LYS A 177 11.02 9.83 5.08
CA LYS A 177 10.28 9.98 3.84
C LYS A 177 11.37 9.76 2.82
N LEU A 178 11.21 8.75 1.97
CA LEU A 178 12.03 8.66 0.78
C LEU A 178 11.84 10.01 0.09
N SER A 179 12.71 10.97 0.43
CA SER A 179 12.70 12.30 -0.15
C SER A 179 13.15 12.13 -1.58
N GLY A 180 12.51 12.80 -2.48
CA GLY A 180 12.77 12.73 -3.90
C GLY A 180 11.51 12.35 -4.67
N GLU A 181 11.40 12.89 -5.86
CA GLU A 181 10.36 12.50 -6.79
C GLU A 181 10.49 11.01 -7.10
N ALA A 182 9.37 10.38 -7.46
CA ALA A 182 9.33 8.96 -7.72
C ALA A 182 10.39 8.51 -8.73
N TRP A 183 10.67 9.34 -9.73
CA TRP A 183 11.68 9.08 -10.77
C TRP A 183 13.12 9.25 -10.29
N GLU A 184 13.39 10.10 -9.30
CA GLU A 184 14.71 10.17 -8.67
C GLU A 184 15.09 8.86 -7.98
N ARG A 185 14.11 8.15 -7.43
CA ARG A 185 14.32 6.82 -6.83
C ARG A 185 14.67 5.79 -7.91
N VAL A 186 13.99 5.85 -9.06
CA VAL A 186 14.29 4.99 -10.21
C VAL A 186 15.72 5.21 -10.68
N ALA A 187 16.10 6.47 -10.96
CA ALA A 187 17.44 6.84 -11.39
C ALA A 187 18.52 6.43 -10.36
N THR A 188 18.24 6.65 -9.06
CA THR A 188 19.18 6.27 -7.98
C THR A 188 19.36 4.75 -7.92
N VAL A 189 18.29 3.97 -7.97
CA VAL A 189 18.38 2.50 -7.93
C VAL A 189 19.03 1.98 -9.22
N ALA A 190 18.72 2.55 -10.38
CA ALA A 190 19.35 2.20 -11.65
C ALA A 190 20.89 2.39 -11.59
N ALA A 191 21.34 3.54 -11.10
CA ALA A 191 22.76 3.80 -10.92
C ALA A 191 23.45 2.84 -9.95
N LEU A 192 22.80 2.49 -8.83
CA LEU A 192 23.36 1.58 -7.81
C LEU A 192 23.33 0.10 -8.24
N GLU A 193 22.35 -0.31 -9.02
CA GLU A 193 22.23 -1.68 -9.55
C GLU A 193 22.98 -1.84 -10.90
N HIS A 194 23.55 -0.76 -11.46
CA HIS A 194 24.17 -0.75 -12.80
C HIS A 194 23.22 -1.19 -13.91
N ALA A 195 21.95 -0.79 -13.79
CA ALA A 195 20.88 -1.13 -14.73
C ALA A 195 20.43 0.13 -15.50
N GLU A 196 19.81 -0.06 -16.67
CA GLU A 196 19.14 1.02 -17.40
C GLU A 196 17.84 1.40 -16.69
N GLU A 197 17.44 2.68 -16.71
CA GLU A 197 16.17 3.14 -16.12
C GLU A 197 14.96 2.41 -16.73
N THR A 198 15.00 2.18 -18.05
CA THR A 198 13.98 1.40 -18.78
C THR A 198 13.84 -0.05 -18.31
N GLU A 199 14.93 -0.66 -17.81
CA GLU A 199 14.86 -1.97 -17.17
C GLU A 199 14.13 -1.88 -15.84
N ILE A 200 14.43 -0.84 -15.02
CA ILE A 200 13.78 -0.60 -13.73
C ILE A 200 12.27 -0.32 -13.90
N GLU A 201 11.85 0.37 -14.95
CA GLU A 201 10.44 0.62 -15.26
C GLU A 201 9.62 -0.67 -15.36
N SER A 202 10.25 -1.76 -15.84
CA SER A 202 9.62 -3.08 -15.94
C SER A 202 9.54 -3.84 -14.61
N TRP A 203 10.19 -3.36 -13.55
CA TRP A 203 10.19 -4.02 -12.25
C TRP A 203 8.87 -3.80 -11.51
N PRO A 204 8.44 -4.79 -10.69
CA PRO A 204 7.40 -4.57 -9.69
C PRO A 204 7.78 -3.46 -8.71
N LEU A 205 6.82 -2.61 -8.35
CA LEU A 205 7.02 -1.51 -7.40
C LEU A 205 7.63 -1.98 -6.07
N LEU A 206 7.17 -3.11 -5.54
CA LEU A 206 7.72 -3.70 -4.32
C LEU A 206 9.20 -4.06 -4.46
N LYS A 207 9.63 -4.51 -5.67
CA LYS A 207 11.06 -4.79 -5.94
C LYS A 207 11.89 -3.51 -5.88
N LEU A 208 11.43 -2.43 -6.52
CA LEU A 208 12.10 -1.13 -6.46
C LEU A 208 12.23 -0.64 -5.02
N GLN A 209 11.14 -0.68 -4.24
CA GLN A 209 11.14 -0.27 -2.82
C GLN A 209 12.09 -1.12 -1.97
N THR A 210 12.09 -2.43 -2.18
CA THR A 210 12.97 -3.36 -1.46
C THR A 210 14.44 -3.08 -1.77
N LYS A 211 14.77 -2.84 -3.04
CA LYS A 211 16.12 -2.48 -3.47
C LYS A 211 16.57 -1.13 -2.88
N ALA A 212 15.71 -0.10 -2.95
CA ALA A 212 16.00 1.20 -2.36
C ALA A 212 16.27 1.09 -0.84
N LYS A 213 15.43 0.38 -0.09
CA LYS A 213 15.65 0.12 1.35
C LYS A 213 16.95 -0.65 1.60
N THR A 214 17.28 -1.63 0.77
CA THR A 214 18.53 -2.40 0.89
C THR A 214 19.75 -1.51 0.71
N TRP A 215 19.77 -0.68 -0.32
CA TRP A 215 20.86 0.27 -0.56
C TRP A 215 20.97 1.31 0.55
N GLN A 216 19.85 1.83 1.04
CA GLN A 216 19.87 2.74 2.19
C GLN A 216 20.53 2.13 3.42
N ARG A 217 20.25 0.84 3.72
CA ARG A 217 20.89 0.10 4.82
C ARG A 217 22.40 -0.07 4.59
N ILE A 218 22.81 -0.47 3.38
CA ILE A 218 24.23 -0.66 3.05
C ILE A 218 24.98 0.66 3.20
N LEU A 219 24.49 1.72 2.59
CA LEU A 219 25.12 3.04 2.64
C LEU A 219 25.14 3.62 4.05
N GLY A 220 24.05 3.46 4.80
CA GLY A 220 23.96 3.89 6.20
C GLY A 220 24.99 3.16 7.07
N TYR A 221 25.06 1.84 6.96
CA TYR A 221 26.06 1.02 7.68
C TYR A 221 27.49 1.41 7.32
N MET A 222 27.81 1.54 6.03
CA MET A 222 29.16 1.91 5.58
C MET A 222 29.55 3.30 6.10
N THR A 223 28.63 4.28 6.02
CA THR A 223 28.86 5.64 6.51
C THR A 223 29.15 5.65 8.02
N CYS A 224 28.35 4.93 8.80
CA CYS A 224 28.56 4.83 10.25
C CYS A 224 29.86 4.12 10.61
N THR A 225 30.19 3.02 9.92
CA THR A 225 31.44 2.28 10.14
C THR A 225 32.68 3.15 9.82
N ILE A 226 32.64 3.91 8.72
CA ILE A 226 33.72 4.85 8.37
C ILE A 226 33.85 5.96 9.43
N ALA A 227 32.72 6.50 9.90
CA ALA A 227 32.72 7.53 10.92
C ALA A 227 33.30 7.04 12.25
N GLU A 228 32.94 5.83 12.68
CA GLU A 228 33.54 5.19 13.89
C GLU A 228 35.03 4.94 13.73
N ALA A 229 35.47 4.44 12.58
CA ALA A 229 36.90 4.25 12.28
C ALA A 229 37.69 5.57 12.33
N ARG A 230 37.03 6.71 12.09
CA ARG A 230 37.59 8.07 12.22
C ARG A 230 37.45 8.67 13.61
N GLY A 231 36.99 7.89 14.61
CA GLY A 231 36.86 8.32 15.99
C GLY A 231 35.56 9.02 16.36
N THR A 232 34.52 8.97 15.50
CA THR A 232 33.20 9.51 15.84
C THR A 232 32.58 8.73 16.98
N GLN A 233 32.16 9.44 18.04
CA GLN A 233 31.41 8.87 19.14
C GLN A 233 29.93 9.26 19.05
N TRP A 234 29.06 8.31 19.10
CA TRP A 234 27.61 8.49 18.98
C TRP A 234 26.96 8.70 20.35
N LYS A 235 26.35 9.85 20.59
CA LYS A 235 25.69 10.17 21.88
C LYS A 235 24.56 9.18 22.26
N ARG A 236 23.93 8.55 21.28
CA ARG A 236 22.77 7.61 21.44
C ARG A 236 23.04 6.23 20.85
N GLY A 237 24.32 5.85 20.72
CA GLY A 237 24.72 4.63 20.01
C GLY A 237 24.78 4.83 18.49
N ASN A 238 25.39 3.85 17.79
CA ASN A 238 25.51 3.88 16.34
C ASN A 238 24.14 3.78 15.70
N PRO A 239 23.72 4.74 14.83
CA PRO A 239 22.41 4.70 14.16
C PRO A 239 22.24 3.53 13.18
N TRP A 240 23.34 2.89 12.74
CA TRP A 240 23.33 1.71 11.88
C TRP A 240 24.35 0.67 12.39
N PRO A 241 24.04 -0.03 13.49
CA PRO A 241 24.99 -0.95 14.14
C PRO A 241 25.26 -2.22 13.34
N SER A 242 24.42 -2.56 12.36
CA SER A 242 24.62 -3.71 11.47
C SER A 242 23.92 -3.52 10.13
N LEU A 243 24.31 -4.32 9.11
CA LEU A 243 23.65 -4.34 7.79
C LEU A 243 22.17 -4.75 7.84
N PHE A 244 21.78 -5.51 8.88
CA PHE A 244 20.42 -6.02 9.04
C PHE A 244 19.60 -5.20 10.05
N TYR A 245 20.15 -4.09 10.54
CA TYR A 245 19.45 -3.21 11.45
C TYR A 245 18.30 -2.49 10.73
N ASP A 246 17.10 -2.55 11.28
CA ASP A 246 15.95 -1.82 10.79
C ASP A 246 15.56 -0.75 11.79
N ARG A 247 15.91 0.50 11.48
CA ARG A 247 15.66 1.66 12.33
C ARG A 247 14.17 1.95 12.54
N VAL A 248 13.33 1.54 11.59
CA VAL A 248 11.87 1.74 11.66
C VAL A 248 11.23 0.79 12.65
N SER A 249 11.78 -0.43 12.82
CA SER A 249 11.21 -1.42 13.74
C SER A 249 11.42 -1.08 15.21
N GLU A 250 12.43 -0.27 15.57
CA GLU A 250 12.65 0.16 16.98
C GLU A 250 11.67 1.24 17.44
N GLY A 251 11.11 2.04 16.54
CA GLY A 251 10.12 3.09 16.86
C GLY A 251 8.73 2.56 17.23
N ASN A 252 8.42 1.32 16.86
CA ASN A 252 7.08 0.72 17.01
C ASN A 252 6.90 -0.08 18.31
N THR A 253 7.45 0.36 19.42
CA THR A 253 7.20 -0.24 20.75
C THR A 253 5.72 -0.19 21.16
N ALA A 254 4.92 0.73 20.60
CA ALA A 254 3.49 0.83 20.85
C ALA A 254 2.65 -0.29 20.19
N LEU A 255 3.20 -1.04 19.24
CA LEU A 255 2.54 -2.19 18.60
C LEU A 255 3.03 -3.54 19.16
N ARG A 256 3.96 -3.55 20.15
CA ARG A 256 4.32 -4.78 20.82
C ARG A 256 3.20 -5.20 21.76
N PRO A 257 2.79 -6.48 21.78
CA PRO A 257 1.88 -6.99 22.78
C PRO A 257 2.36 -6.59 24.18
N VAL A 258 1.45 -6.22 25.06
CA VAL A 258 1.74 -5.75 26.43
C VAL A 258 2.64 -6.74 27.20
N GLU A 259 2.60 -8.02 26.84
CA GLU A 259 3.43 -9.09 27.41
C GLU A 259 4.94 -8.97 27.08
N GLU A 260 5.32 -8.34 25.98
CA GLU A 260 6.74 -8.11 25.65
C GLU A 260 7.31 -6.85 26.29
N SER A 261 6.47 -5.82 26.54
CA SER A 261 6.91 -4.57 27.17
C SER A 261 7.16 -4.72 28.68
N THR A 262 6.56 -5.73 29.35
CA THR A 262 6.74 -5.98 30.76
C THR A 262 7.96 -6.87 31.10
N ARG A 263 8.52 -7.61 30.13
CA ARG A 263 9.71 -8.45 30.35
C ARG A 263 11.00 -7.65 30.59
N GLY A 264 11.05 -6.38 30.18
CA GLY A 264 12.23 -5.51 30.38
C GLY A 264 12.24 -4.74 31.70
N MET A 265 11.12 -4.65 32.44
CA MET A 265 11.03 -3.87 33.68
C MET A 265 11.28 -4.67 34.98
N GLY A 266 11.53 -5.96 34.89
CA GLY A 266 11.72 -6.87 36.04
C GLY A 266 13.18 -7.24 36.39
N GLN A 267 14.18 -6.63 35.75
CA GLN A 267 15.60 -6.85 36.06
C GLN A 267 16.32 -5.50 36.14
N ALA A 268 16.08 -4.79 37.22
CA ALA A 268 16.92 -3.70 37.74
C ALA A 268 17.02 -3.86 39.25
#